data_8d57daf941e790325c6735157fa5fdc2
#
_entry.id   8d57daf941e790325c6735157fa5fdc2
#
_cell.length_a   1.000
_cell.length_b   1.000
_cell.length_c   1.000
_cell.angle_alpha   90.00
_cell.angle_beta   90.00
_cell.angle_gamma   90.00
#
_symmetry.space_group_name_H-M   'P 1'
#
loop_
_entity.id
_entity.type
_entity.pdbx_description
1 polymer ?
#
loop_
_entity_poly.entity_id
_entity_poly.type
_entity_poly.pdbx_seq_one_letter_code
_entity_poly.pdbx_strand_id
1 'polypeptide(L)' 'MVWLLKLLHPLVLEIKAGKVSAAKGRMPSRALREIQEVLSDAGVSQGSIHADGTGRFHFSAGIPAECQQRLRNTLASL' A
#
# COMPACT_ATOMS: atom_id res chain seq x y z
N MET A 1 9.20 -6.47 12.64
CA MET A 1 9.71 -5.27 12.02
C MET A 1 8.77 -4.11 12.24
N VAL A 2 9.26 -3.04 12.73
CA VAL A 2 8.40 -1.97 13.22
C VAL A 2 8.52 -0.65 12.46
N TRP A 3 9.09 -0.67 11.26
CA TRP A 3 9.28 0.57 10.51
C TRP A 3 7.94 1.25 10.19
N LEU A 4 6.87 0.49 10.06
CA LEU A 4 5.54 1.07 9.83
C LEU A 4 5.06 1.91 11.00
N LEU A 5 5.46 1.54 12.20
CA LEU A 5 5.06 2.26 13.41
C LEU A 5 5.80 3.58 13.54
N LYS A 6 6.80 3.79 12.69
CA LYS A 6 7.60 5.01 12.70
C LYS A 6 7.25 5.94 11.55
N LEU A 7 6.13 5.70 10.90
CA LEU A 7 5.65 6.60 9.86
C LEU A 7 5.19 7.88 10.52
N LEU A 8 6.06 8.87 10.54
CA LEU A 8 5.75 10.17 11.11
C LEU A 8 4.98 11.04 10.14
N HIS A 9 4.97 10.66 8.88
CA HIS A 9 4.33 11.43 7.83
C HIS A 9 3.35 10.55 7.06
N PRO A 10 2.26 11.13 6.57
CA PRO A 10 1.33 10.38 5.74
C PRO A 10 2.03 9.79 4.51
N LEU A 11 1.64 8.59 4.16
CA LEU A 11 2.12 7.93 2.97
C LEU A 11 0.94 7.73 2.02
N VAL A 12 1.13 8.10 0.77
CA VAL A 12 0.10 7.90 -0.25
C VAL A 12 0.71 7.11 -1.39
N LEU A 13 0.09 5.97 -1.68
CA LEU A 13 0.46 5.14 -2.82
C LEU A 13 -0.63 5.26 -3.85
N GLU A 14 -0.25 5.42 -5.10
CA GLU A 14 -1.20 5.46 -6.21
C GLU A 14 -0.96 4.28 -7.14
N ILE A 15 -2.04 3.71 -7.63
CA ILE A 15 -2.00 2.62 -8.60
C ILE A 15 -2.59 3.17 -9.89
N LYS A 16 -1.79 3.17 -10.95
CA LYS A 16 -2.21 3.60 -12.28
C LYS A 16 -1.73 2.58 -13.29
N ALA A 17 -2.62 2.12 -14.14
CA ALA A 17 -2.31 1.13 -15.17
C ALA A 17 -1.60 -0.10 -14.59
N GLY A 18 -2.02 -0.51 -13.41
CA GLY A 18 -1.46 -1.67 -12.74
C GLY A 18 -0.12 -1.44 -12.05
N LYS A 19 0.37 -0.20 -12.04
CA LYS A 19 1.65 0.13 -11.41
C LYS A 19 1.46 0.94 -10.15
N VAL A 20 2.20 0.57 -9.11
CA VAL A 20 2.17 1.27 -7.82
C VAL A 20 3.32 2.25 -7.76
N SER A 21 3.03 3.46 -7.31
CA SER A 21 4.05 4.46 -7.05
C SER A 21 3.74 5.20 -5.75
N ALA A 22 4.78 5.69 -5.09
CA ALA A 22 4.61 6.50 -3.89
C ALA A 22 4.38 7.95 -4.33
N ALA A 23 3.14 8.42 -4.21
CA ALA A 23 2.79 9.80 -4.54
C ALA A 23 3.20 10.74 -3.44
N LYS A 24 3.25 10.25 -2.20
CA LYS A 24 3.65 11.06 -1.06
C LYS A 24 4.32 10.15 -0.03
N GLY A 25 5.40 10.61 0.55
CA GLY A 25 6.16 9.83 1.51
C GLY A 25 7.16 8.90 0.83
N ARG A 26 7.76 8.05 1.62
CA ARG A 26 8.77 7.11 1.15
C ARG A 26 8.48 5.69 1.61
N MET A 27 8.82 4.76 0.75
CA MET A 27 8.67 3.35 1.06
C MET A 27 9.83 2.60 0.39
N PRO A 28 10.38 1.57 1.06
CA PRO A 28 11.46 0.78 0.45
C PRO A 28 11.00 0.13 -0.86
N SER A 29 11.91 0.02 -1.81
CA SER A 29 11.59 -0.60 -3.10
C SER A 29 11.04 -2.00 -2.95
N ARG A 30 11.55 -2.75 -2.00
CA ARG A 30 11.10 -4.10 -1.73
C ARG A 30 9.64 -4.12 -1.33
N ALA A 31 9.24 -3.18 -0.47
CA ALA A 31 7.85 -3.08 -0.04
C ALA A 31 6.93 -2.73 -1.19
N LEU A 32 7.35 -1.79 -2.03
CA LEU A 32 6.58 -1.43 -3.22
C LEU A 32 6.41 -2.61 -4.16
N ARG A 33 7.45 -3.42 -4.32
CA ARG A 33 7.39 -4.61 -5.17
C ARG A 33 6.38 -5.61 -4.64
N GLU A 34 6.39 -5.86 -3.34
CA GLU A 34 5.46 -6.80 -2.74
C GLU A 34 4.01 -6.33 -2.87
N ILE A 35 3.79 -5.05 -2.67
CA ILE A 35 2.47 -4.46 -2.86
C ILE A 35 2.05 -4.58 -4.32
N GLN A 36 2.97 -4.32 -5.24
CA GLN A 36 2.72 -4.46 -6.66
C GLN A 36 2.26 -5.88 -7.02
N GLU A 37 2.92 -6.89 -6.44
CA GLU A 37 2.56 -8.27 -6.70
C GLU A 37 1.16 -8.60 -6.18
N VAL A 38 0.83 -8.15 -4.99
CA VAL A 38 -0.50 -8.38 -4.41
C VAL A 38 -1.59 -7.75 -5.29
N LEU A 39 -1.37 -6.52 -5.72
CA LEU A 39 -2.33 -5.81 -6.55
C LEU A 39 -2.45 -6.43 -7.94
N SER A 40 -1.35 -6.87 -8.49
CA SER A 40 -1.34 -7.53 -9.79
C SER A 40 -2.11 -8.84 -9.75
N ASP A 41 -1.89 -9.64 -8.70
CA ASP A 41 -2.61 -10.90 -8.51
C ASP A 41 -4.12 -10.67 -8.37
N ALA A 42 -4.50 -9.57 -7.76
CA ALA A 42 -5.92 -9.24 -7.56
C ALA A 42 -6.54 -8.55 -8.78
N GLY A 43 -5.75 -8.25 -9.80
CA GLY A 43 -6.26 -7.59 -10.99
C GLY A 43 -6.60 -6.12 -10.79
N VAL A 44 -6.00 -5.48 -9.80
CA VAL A 44 -6.26 -4.07 -9.51
C VAL A 44 -5.42 -3.22 -10.46
N SER A 45 -6.08 -2.39 -11.26
CA SER A 45 -5.40 -1.54 -12.23
C SER A 45 -5.34 -0.08 -11.80
N GLN A 46 -6.19 0.34 -10.88
CA GLN A 46 -6.14 1.70 -10.35
C GLN A 46 -6.74 1.78 -8.96
N GLY A 47 -6.28 2.75 -8.22
CA GLY A 47 -6.74 2.97 -6.86
C GLY A 47 -5.71 3.76 -6.08
N SER A 48 -5.93 3.86 -4.78
CA SER A 48 -4.98 4.51 -3.91
C SER A 48 -4.99 3.88 -2.52
N ILE A 49 -3.86 4.00 -1.83
CA ILE A 49 -3.69 3.53 -0.47
C ILE A 49 -3.11 4.68 0.32
N HIS A 50 -3.78 5.04 1.40
CA HIS A 50 -3.32 6.11 2.29
C HIS A 50 -2.95 5.51 3.64
N ALA A 51 -1.76 5.80 4.11
CA ALA A 51 -1.35 5.45 5.46
C ALA A 51 -1.23 6.75 6.25
N ASP A 52 -1.96 6.86 7.35
CA ASP A 52 -1.87 8.04 8.19
C ASP A 52 -0.74 7.88 9.22
N GLY A 53 -0.47 8.92 9.99
CA GLY A 53 0.61 8.90 10.96
C GLY A 53 0.39 7.96 12.14
N THR A 54 -0.80 7.36 12.27
CA THR A 54 -1.11 6.42 13.35
C THR A 54 -0.92 4.96 12.94
N GLY A 55 -0.51 4.74 11.69
CA GLY A 55 -0.31 3.38 11.17
C GLY A 55 -1.55 2.76 10.57
N ARG A 56 -2.62 3.51 10.42
CA ARG A 56 -3.83 3.02 9.78
C ARG A 56 -3.75 3.17 8.28
N PHE A 57 -4.34 2.21 7.59
CA PHE A 57 -4.36 2.21 6.14
C PHE A 57 -5.79 2.40 5.64
N HIS A 58 -5.93 3.27 4.65
CA HIS A 58 -7.21 3.56 4.01
C HIS A 58 -7.08 3.23 2.53
N PHE A 59 -8.02 2.46 2.02
CA PHE A 59 -8.00 1.98 0.65
C PHE A 59 -9.15 2.60 -0.13
N SER A 60 -8.89 2.95 -1.39
CA SER A 60 -9.94 3.49 -2.24
C SER A 60 -10.90 2.38 -2.68
N ALA A 61 -12.03 2.79 -3.24
CA ALA A 61 -13.07 1.85 -3.68
C ALA A 61 -12.60 0.89 -4.77
N GLY A 62 -11.55 1.23 -5.48
CA GLY A 62 -11.02 0.36 -6.53
C GLY A 62 -10.26 -0.85 -6.01
N ILE A 63 -10.06 -0.97 -4.70
CA ILE A 63 -9.31 -2.06 -4.11
C ILE A 63 -10.29 -2.99 -3.38
N PRO A 64 -10.43 -4.26 -3.84
CA PRO A 64 -11.35 -5.20 -3.21
C PRO A 64 -10.98 -5.51 -1.75
N ALA A 65 -11.97 -5.83 -0.93
CA ALA A 65 -11.76 -6.10 0.49
C ALA A 65 -10.75 -7.23 0.73
N GLU A 66 -10.77 -8.26 -0.08
CA GLU A 66 -9.82 -9.37 0.03
C GLU A 66 -8.39 -8.89 -0.19
N CYS A 67 -8.21 -8.03 -1.17
CA CYS A 67 -6.92 -7.45 -1.48
C CYS A 67 -6.45 -6.54 -0.34
N GLN A 68 -7.36 -5.80 0.26
CA GLN A 68 -7.05 -4.93 1.39
C GLN A 68 -6.44 -5.72 2.54
N GLN A 69 -7.01 -6.89 2.85
CA GLN A 69 -6.49 -7.72 3.93
C GLN A 69 -5.09 -8.23 3.63
N ARG A 70 -4.86 -8.67 2.39
CA ARG A 70 -3.53 -9.10 1.97
C ARG A 70 -2.52 -7.97 2.07
N LEU A 71 -2.92 -6.78 1.65
CA LEU A 71 -2.05 -5.60 1.73
C LEU A 71 -1.71 -5.24 3.17
N ARG A 72 -2.68 -5.31 4.06
CA ARG A 72 -2.42 -5.06 5.47
C ARG A 72 -1.42 -6.06 6.04
N ASN A 73 -1.58 -7.32 5.69
CA ASN A 73 -0.66 -8.36 6.15
C ASN A 73 0.74 -8.14 5.58
N THR A 74 0.83 -7.80 4.31
CA THR A 74 2.11 -7.51 3.66
C THR A 74 2.81 -6.33 4.32
N LEU A 75 2.08 -5.26 4.55
CA LEU A 75 2.63 -4.06 5.16
C LEU A 75 3.03 -4.30 6.61
N ALA A 76 2.28 -5.12 7.33
CA ALA A 76 2.59 -5.42 8.73
C ALA A 76 3.83 -6.29 8.87
N SER A 77 4.19 -7.05 7.84
CA SER A 77 5.34 -7.96 7.90
C SER A 77 6.64 -7.31 7.41
N LEU A 78 6.57 -6.09 6.95
CA LEU A 78 7.76 -5.35 6.48
C LEU A 78 8.51 -4.64 7.64
#